data_bf0b0d87136c21b15966cc22ec98dd77
#
_entry.id   bf0b0d87136c21b15966cc22ec98dd77
#
_cell.length_a   1.000
_cell.length_b   1.000
_cell.length_c   1.000
_cell.angle_alpha   90.00
_cell.angle_beta   90.00
_cell.angle_gamma   90.00
#
_symmetry.space_group_name_H-M   'P 1'
#
loop_
_entity.id
_entity.type
_entity.pdbx_description
1 polymer ?
#
loop_
_entity_poly.entity_id
_entity_poly.type
_entity_poly.pdbx_seq_one_letter_code
_entity_poly.pdbx_strand_id
1 'polypeptide(L)'
;MELKQYDIAANGIALHVTEQGDGPAVLFCHGFPDTSYTWRRHMKAIASAGYRAIAPDMRGYGRSSAPEDASLYTPLHTAGDLVGLLDALKVPSAVLVGHDWGATHAWNAALMRPDRFAAVFCLSVPYVPRGDVSVFDRMRKAGHQHDFYMFEQVSSEADQIWADAAVTIPGILYWASGSAPQGTRWSPMDE
;
A
#
# COMPACT_ATOMS: atom_id res chain seq x y z
N MET A 1 -22.16 10.80 -6.92
CA MET A 1 -21.08 11.64 -6.37
C MET A 1 -19.90 11.59 -7.34
N GLU A 2 -19.38 12.76 -7.69
CA GLU A 2 -18.28 12.92 -8.66
C GLU A 2 -16.99 12.35 -8.12
N LEU A 3 -16.22 11.68 -8.97
CA LEU A 3 -14.86 11.23 -8.69
C LEU A 3 -13.91 12.39 -9.04
N LYS A 4 -13.08 12.77 -8.08
CA LYS A 4 -12.06 13.81 -8.24
C LYS A 4 -10.68 13.18 -8.25
N GLN A 5 -9.79 13.73 -9.08
CA GLN A 5 -8.37 13.37 -9.09
C GLN A 5 -7.54 14.64 -9.13
N TYR A 6 -6.51 14.68 -8.30
CA TYR A 6 -5.64 15.85 -8.17
C TYR A 6 -4.32 15.47 -7.52
N ASP A 7 -3.32 16.32 -7.67
CA ASP A 7 -2.04 16.19 -7.01
C ASP A 7 -1.99 17.17 -5.82
N ILE A 8 -1.44 16.71 -4.70
CA ILE A 8 -1.35 17.49 -3.48
C ILE A 8 0.03 17.33 -2.84
N ALA A 9 0.62 18.43 -2.38
CA ALA A 9 1.88 18.38 -1.65
C ALA A 9 1.66 17.91 -0.21
N ALA A 10 2.37 16.87 0.20
CA ALA A 10 2.34 16.30 1.53
C ALA A 10 3.71 15.74 1.90
N ASN A 11 4.20 16.03 3.09
CA ASN A 11 5.44 15.47 3.63
C ASN A 11 6.65 15.53 2.66
N GLY A 12 6.78 16.63 1.92
CA GLY A 12 7.91 16.87 1.00
C GLY A 12 7.82 16.18 -0.37
N ILE A 13 6.70 15.52 -0.67
CA ILE A 13 6.41 14.90 -1.97
C ILE A 13 5.06 15.37 -2.53
N ALA A 14 4.81 15.11 -3.81
CA ALA A 14 3.49 15.22 -4.42
C ALA A 14 2.80 13.85 -4.38
N LEU A 15 1.61 13.79 -3.83
CA LEU A 15 0.75 12.62 -3.87
C LEU A 15 -0.37 12.83 -4.90
N HIS A 16 -0.54 11.86 -5.80
CA HIS A 16 -1.72 11.78 -6.65
C HIS A 16 -2.87 11.17 -5.86
N VAL A 17 -4.00 11.85 -5.79
CA VAL A 17 -5.14 11.47 -4.95
C VAL A 17 -6.38 11.27 -5.79
N THR A 18 -7.05 10.16 -5.58
CA THR A 18 -8.43 9.92 -6.04
C THR A 18 -9.36 10.08 -4.84
N GLU A 19 -10.43 10.87 -5.02
CA GLU A 19 -11.38 11.18 -3.95
C GLU A 19 -12.82 11.08 -4.43
N GLN A 20 -13.72 10.58 -3.57
CA GLN A 20 -15.15 10.49 -3.85
C GLN A 20 -15.99 10.60 -2.57
N GLY A 21 -17.10 11.32 -2.63
CA GLY A 21 -18.04 11.48 -1.52
C GLY A 21 -17.67 12.60 -0.57
N ASP A 22 -18.51 12.76 0.45
CA ASP A 22 -18.39 13.73 1.54
C ASP A 22 -18.73 13.03 2.87
N GLY A 23 -18.28 13.60 3.99
CA GLY A 23 -18.54 13.06 5.33
C GLY A 23 -17.27 12.59 6.03
N PRO A 24 -17.38 11.69 7.02
CA PRO A 24 -16.20 11.16 7.73
C PRO A 24 -15.22 10.50 6.77
N ALA A 25 -13.92 10.75 6.95
CA ALA A 25 -12.90 10.31 6.02
C ALA A 25 -12.52 8.83 6.20
N VAL A 26 -12.44 8.13 5.08
CA VAL A 26 -11.87 6.78 4.96
C VAL A 26 -10.70 6.87 3.97
N LEU A 27 -9.49 6.59 4.44
CA LEU A 27 -8.26 6.69 3.68
C LEU A 27 -7.78 5.29 3.27
N PHE A 28 -7.63 5.07 1.97
CA PHE A 28 -7.30 3.78 1.38
C PHE A 28 -5.83 3.72 0.98
N CYS A 29 -5.12 2.71 1.48
CA CYS A 29 -3.73 2.43 1.19
C CYS A 29 -3.61 1.16 0.34
N HIS A 30 -3.15 1.28 -0.89
CA HIS A 30 -2.89 0.13 -1.77
C HIS A 30 -1.51 -0.48 -1.51
N GLY A 31 -1.27 -1.67 -2.02
CA GLY A 31 0.01 -2.36 -1.97
C GLY A 31 0.68 -2.50 -3.34
N PHE A 32 1.55 -3.51 -3.47
CA PHE A 32 2.27 -3.84 -4.68
C PHE A 32 1.54 -4.93 -5.48
N PRO A 33 1.46 -4.84 -6.79
CA PRO A 33 1.87 -3.74 -7.70
C PRO A 33 0.69 -2.82 -8.09
N ASP A 34 -0.11 -2.45 -7.13
CA ASP A 34 -1.34 -1.67 -7.32
C ASP A 34 -1.12 -0.14 -7.32
N THR A 35 -2.21 0.58 -7.58
CA THR A 35 -2.35 2.03 -7.40
C THR A 35 -3.70 2.32 -6.73
N SER A 36 -4.03 3.59 -6.51
CA SER A 36 -5.35 4.01 -6.00
C SER A 36 -6.52 3.43 -6.81
N TYR A 37 -6.31 3.05 -8.07
CA TYR A 37 -7.32 2.47 -8.96
C TYR A 37 -7.90 1.15 -8.44
N THR A 38 -7.14 0.37 -7.66
CA THR A 38 -7.64 -0.87 -7.05
C THR A 38 -8.88 -0.63 -6.18
N TRP A 39 -8.98 0.54 -5.57
CA TRP A 39 -10.04 0.92 -4.65
C TRP A 39 -11.32 1.47 -5.31
N ARG A 40 -11.35 1.65 -6.66
CA ARG A 40 -12.45 2.30 -7.38
C ARG A 40 -13.85 1.79 -7.04
N ARG A 41 -14.01 0.49 -6.76
CA ARG A 41 -15.31 -0.11 -6.38
C ARG A 41 -15.65 0.14 -4.92
N HIS A 42 -14.65 0.02 -4.05
CA HIS A 42 -14.79 0.25 -2.62
C HIS A 42 -15.09 1.73 -2.34
N MET A 43 -14.37 2.64 -2.97
CA MET A 43 -14.60 4.09 -2.85
C MET A 43 -16.03 4.46 -3.23
N LYS A 44 -16.55 3.90 -4.34
CA LYS A 44 -17.94 4.13 -4.75
C LYS A 44 -18.94 3.66 -3.68
N ALA A 45 -18.73 2.49 -3.10
CA ALA A 45 -19.60 1.94 -2.06
C ALA A 45 -19.55 2.78 -0.77
N ILE A 46 -18.36 3.14 -0.32
CA ILE A 46 -18.11 3.95 0.88
C ILE A 46 -18.69 5.36 0.71
N ALA A 47 -18.50 5.98 -0.46
CA ALA A 47 -19.09 7.27 -0.78
C ALA A 47 -20.63 7.21 -0.79
N SER A 48 -21.21 6.14 -1.33
CA SER A 48 -22.67 5.95 -1.32
C SER A 48 -23.22 5.74 0.09
N ALA A 49 -22.39 5.28 1.03
CA ALA A 49 -22.75 5.13 2.45
C ALA A 49 -22.56 6.43 3.27
N GLY A 50 -22.22 7.56 2.62
CA GLY A 50 -22.12 8.87 3.29
C GLY A 50 -20.74 9.16 3.88
N TYR A 51 -19.69 8.54 3.36
CA TYR A 51 -18.31 8.77 3.78
C TYR A 51 -17.51 9.48 2.67
N ARG A 52 -16.42 10.12 3.06
CA ARG A 52 -15.43 10.68 2.15
C ARG A 52 -14.32 9.65 1.93
N ALA A 53 -14.31 9.01 0.76
CA ALA A 53 -13.31 8.04 0.36
C ALA A 53 -12.12 8.75 -0.28
N ILE A 54 -10.92 8.54 0.24
CA ILE A 54 -9.67 9.18 -0.20
C ILE A 54 -8.66 8.06 -0.48
N ALA A 55 -8.10 8.01 -1.68
CA ALA A 55 -7.12 6.99 -2.07
C ALA A 55 -5.93 7.68 -2.78
N PRO A 56 -4.79 7.86 -2.11
CA PRO A 56 -3.57 8.28 -2.78
C PRO A 56 -2.96 7.11 -3.57
N ASP A 57 -2.26 7.41 -4.65
CA ASP A 57 -1.16 6.56 -5.07
C ASP A 57 -0.07 6.69 -4.00
N MET A 58 0.35 5.59 -3.41
CA MET A 58 1.34 5.61 -2.34
C MET A 58 2.70 6.09 -2.87
N ARG A 59 3.59 6.58 -1.99
CA ARG A 59 4.97 6.97 -2.31
C ARG A 59 5.64 5.94 -3.20
N GLY A 60 6.19 6.37 -4.35
CA GLY A 60 6.86 5.49 -5.32
C GLY A 60 5.95 4.80 -6.32
N TYR A 61 4.63 5.03 -6.26
CA TYR A 61 3.66 4.37 -7.12
C TYR A 61 2.89 5.35 -8.01
N GLY A 62 2.45 4.86 -9.14
CA GLY A 62 1.51 5.53 -10.03
C GLY A 62 1.96 6.92 -10.44
N ARG A 63 1.19 7.94 -10.07
CA ARG A 63 1.43 9.34 -10.39
C ARG A 63 2.03 10.15 -9.23
N SER A 64 2.20 9.52 -8.06
CA SER A 64 2.88 10.13 -6.92
C SER A 64 4.39 10.21 -7.13
N SER A 65 5.05 11.08 -6.38
CA SER A 65 6.50 11.19 -6.40
C SER A 65 7.18 9.87 -6.03
N ALA A 66 8.26 9.56 -6.75
CA ALA A 66 9.13 8.41 -6.50
C ALA A 66 10.56 8.92 -6.20
N PRO A 67 10.86 9.29 -4.94
CA PRO A 67 12.22 9.70 -4.56
C PRO A 67 13.26 8.62 -4.87
N GLU A 68 14.42 9.01 -5.41
CA GLU A 68 15.50 8.07 -5.76
C GLU A 68 16.20 7.48 -4.53
N ASP A 69 16.21 8.21 -3.42
CA ASP A 69 16.83 7.75 -2.17
C ASP A 69 15.95 6.70 -1.48
N ALA A 70 16.38 5.44 -1.50
CA ALA A 70 15.70 4.32 -0.88
C ALA A 70 15.47 4.51 0.64
N SER A 71 16.29 5.31 1.32
CA SER A 71 16.14 5.61 2.75
C SER A 71 14.84 6.37 3.06
N LEU A 72 14.21 6.97 2.05
CA LEU A 72 12.94 7.70 2.17
C LEU A 72 11.70 6.79 2.08
N TYR A 73 11.85 5.46 1.99
CA TYR A 73 10.75 4.49 1.90
C TYR A 73 10.53 3.71 3.19
N THR A 74 10.68 4.37 4.31
CA THR A 74 10.44 3.75 5.63
C THR A 74 8.99 3.90 6.10
N PRO A 75 8.53 3.10 7.07
CA PRO A 75 7.21 3.28 7.69
C PRO A 75 6.98 4.68 8.28
N LEU A 76 8.03 5.37 8.72
CA LEU A 76 7.94 6.76 9.20
C LEU A 76 7.57 7.72 8.06
N HIS A 77 8.18 7.56 6.90
CA HIS A 77 7.89 8.39 5.73
C HIS A 77 6.47 8.16 5.22
N THR A 78 6.04 6.90 5.09
CA THR A 78 4.68 6.58 4.63
C THR A 78 3.61 7.03 5.63
N ALA A 79 3.84 6.88 6.93
CA ALA A 79 2.95 7.45 7.95
C ALA A 79 2.92 8.99 7.88
N GLY A 80 4.07 9.63 7.67
CA GLY A 80 4.19 11.06 7.44
C GLY A 80 3.40 11.54 6.22
N ASP A 81 3.42 10.78 5.12
CA ASP A 81 2.65 11.09 3.91
C ASP A 81 1.14 11.06 4.19
N LEU A 82 0.66 10.03 4.89
CA LEU A 82 -0.76 9.90 5.22
C LEU A 82 -1.21 11.02 6.17
N VAL A 83 -0.40 11.40 7.15
CA VAL A 83 -0.68 12.53 8.04
C VAL A 83 -0.64 13.85 7.27
N GLY A 84 0.40 14.08 6.46
CA GLY A 84 0.53 15.27 5.64
C GLY A 84 -0.62 15.43 4.63
N LEU A 85 -1.11 14.31 4.08
CA LEU A 85 -2.30 14.30 3.24
C LEU A 85 -3.54 14.77 4.02
N LEU A 86 -3.78 14.24 5.21
CA LEU A 86 -4.89 14.69 6.06
C LEU A 86 -4.77 16.17 6.42
N ASP A 87 -3.56 16.67 6.71
CA ASP A 87 -3.31 18.07 7.02
C ASP A 87 -3.64 18.98 5.82
N ALA A 88 -3.14 18.62 4.64
CA ALA A 88 -3.39 19.36 3.40
C ALA A 88 -4.88 19.40 3.03
N LEU A 89 -5.61 18.32 3.32
CA LEU A 89 -7.06 18.20 3.11
C LEU A 89 -7.89 18.79 4.26
N LYS A 90 -7.25 19.28 5.32
CA LYS A 90 -7.89 19.78 6.56
C LYS A 90 -8.81 18.72 7.19
N VAL A 91 -8.41 17.47 7.15
CA VAL A 91 -9.11 16.33 7.74
C VAL A 91 -8.47 16.03 9.11
N PRO A 92 -9.19 16.13 10.22
CA PRO A 92 -8.61 15.94 11.55
C PRO A 92 -8.25 14.48 11.83
N SER A 93 -9.08 13.54 11.35
CA SER A 93 -8.84 12.10 11.53
C SER A 93 -9.53 11.29 10.43
N ALA A 94 -9.07 10.06 10.22
CA ALA A 94 -9.64 9.13 9.26
C ALA A 94 -9.64 7.69 9.78
N VAL A 95 -10.48 6.85 9.19
CA VAL A 95 -10.34 5.39 9.23
C VAL A 95 -9.37 4.97 8.14
N LEU A 96 -8.41 4.11 8.44
CA LEU A 96 -7.51 3.53 7.46
C LEU A 96 -8.06 2.22 6.92
N VAL A 97 -7.96 2.05 5.61
CA VAL A 97 -8.20 0.77 4.92
C VAL A 97 -6.94 0.41 4.14
N GLY A 98 -6.36 -0.74 4.41
CA GLY A 98 -5.11 -1.17 3.77
C GLY A 98 -5.21 -2.57 3.16
N HIS A 99 -4.49 -2.80 2.07
CA HIS A 99 -4.33 -4.10 1.45
C HIS A 99 -2.85 -4.33 1.12
N ASP A 100 -2.33 -5.54 1.34
CA ASP A 100 -0.94 -5.91 1.08
C ASP A 100 0.05 -4.97 1.80
N TRP A 101 1.03 -4.35 1.13
CA TRP A 101 1.90 -3.32 1.72
C TRP A 101 1.12 -2.15 2.31
N GLY A 102 0.00 -1.78 1.70
CA GLY A 102 -0.90 -0.75 2.24
C GLY A 102 -1.47 -1.12 3.61
N ALA A 103 -1.68 -2.41 3.91
CA ALA A 103 -2.07 -2.85 5.24
C ALA A 103 -0.92 -2.65 6.25
N THR A 104 0.32 -2.98 5.85
CA THR A 104 1.51 -2.71 6.67
C THR A 104 1.67 -1.22 6.98
N HIS A 105 1.47 -0.36 5.97
CA HIS A 105 1.49 1.09 6.15
C HIS A 105 0.37 1.58 7.08
N ALA A 106 -0.85 1.06 6.92
CA ALA A 106 -1.99 1.41 7.75
C ALA A 106 -1.78 1.02 9.22
N TRP A 107 -1.27 -0.20 9.50
CA TRP A 107 -0.92 -0.64 10.84
C TRP A 107 0.11 0.28 11.51
N ASN A 108 1.20 0.58 10.80
CA ASN A 108 2.26 1.45 11.32
C ASN A 108 1.75 2.87 11.57
N ALA A 109 1.01 3.44 10.63
CA ALA A 109 0.47 4.79 10.75
C ALA A 109 -0.50 4.91 11.96
N ALA A 110 -1.39 3.93 12.15
CA ALA A 110 -2.31 3.92 13.28
C ALA A 110 -1.60 3.80 14.63
N LEU A 111 -0.54 2.98 14.70
CA LEU A 111 0.28 2.85 15.91
C LEU A 111 1.07 4.13 16.24
N MET A 112 1.61 4.79 15.22
CA MET A 112 2.40 6.01 15.39
C MET A 112 1.53 7.23 15.66
N ARG A 113 0.33 7.28 15.08
CA ARG A 113 -0.57 8.44 15.12
C ARG A 113 -2.02 8.05 15.41
N PRO A 114 -2.28 7.44 16.60
CA PRO A 114 -3.64 7.06 17.00
C PRO A 114 -4.57 8.28 17.17
N ASP A 115 -4.01 9.48 17.28
CA ASP A 115 -4.74 10.75 17.28
C ASP A 115 -5.33 11.10 15.90
N ARG A 116 -4.73 10.60 14.82
CA ARG A 116 -5.13 10.87 13.44
C ARG A 116 -5.87 9.70 12.78
N PHE A 117 -5.66 8.48 13.25
CA PHE A 117 -6.23 7.27 12.68
C PHE A 117 -7.07 6.53 13.73
N ALA A 118 -8.38 6.76 13.68
CA ALA A 118 -9.32 6.30 14.71
C ALA A 118 -9.60 4.79 14.64
N ALA A 119 -9.44 4.17 13.46
CA ALA A 119 -9.63 2.74 13.24
C ALA A 119 -8.84 2.28 12.02
N VAL A 120 -8.60 0.96 11.97
CA VAL A 120 -7.89 0.30 10.85
C VAL A 120 -8.71 -0.91 10.40
N PHE A 121 -8.85 -1.05 9.08
CA PHE A 121 -9.38 -2.23 8.43
C PHE A 121 -8.36 -2.73 7.39
N CYS A 122 -7.74 -3.88 7.65
CA CYS A 122 -6.69 -4.41 6.80
C CYS A 122 -7.10 -5.73 6.15
N LEU A 123 -6.78 -5.86 4.87
CA LEU A 123 -7.02 -7.02 4.03
C LEU A 123 -5.68 -7.72 3.76
N SER A 124 -5.67 -9.04 3.79
CA SER A 124 -4.57 -9.99 3.52
C SER A 124 -3.39 -9.95 4.50
N VAL A 125 -3.00 -8.81 5.04
CA VAL A 125 -1.84 -8.71 5.95
C VAL A 125 -2.29 -8.33 7.36
N PRO A 126 -2.24 -9.28 8.32
CA PRO A 126 -2.55 -9.02 9.72
C PRO A 126 -1.49 -8.14 10.39
N TYR A 127 -1.82 -7.59 11.53
CA TYR A 127 -0.81 -6.94 12.37
C TYR A 127 0.23 -7.97 12.84
N VAL A 128 1.49 -7.68 12.54
CA VAL A 128 2.63 -8.46 13.05
C VAL A 128 3.44 -7.55 13.98
N PRO A 129 3.51 -7.87 15.27
CA PRO A 129 4.33 -7.09 16.18
C PRO A 129 5.81 -7.19 15.80
N ARG A 130 6.56 -6.14 16.11
CA ARG A 130 8.01 -6.14 15.89
C ARG A 130 8.64 -7.26 16.72
N GLY A 131 9.34 -8.16 16.04
CA GLY A 131 10.15 -9.20 16.69
C GLY A 131 11.64 -8.84 16.68
N ASP A 132 12.45 -9.70 17.32
CA ASP A 132 13.90 -9.55 17.39
C ASP A 132 14.61 -9.92 16.10
N VAL A 133 13.91 -10.57 15.17
CA VAL A 133 14.46 -11.07 13.91
C VAL A 133 13.68 -10.48 12.74
N SER A 134 14.41 -9.95 11.74
CA SER A 134 13.78 -9.41 10.53
C SER A 134 13.06 -10.50 9.73
N VAL A 135 12.10 -10.10 8.88
CA VAL A 135 11.42 -11.04 7.98
C VAL A 135 12.43 -11.74 7.06
N PHE A 136 13.42 -11.02 6.55
CA PHE A 136 14.46 -11.57 5.70
C PHE A 136 15.31 -12.63 6.41
N ASP A 137 15.71 -12.38 7.67
CA ASP A 137 16.48 -13.37 8.44
C ASP A 137 15.64 -14.59 8.80
N ARG A 138 14.34 -14.38 9.03
CA ARG A 138 13.41 -15.50 9.25
C ARG A 138 13.30 -16.37 8.01
N MET A 139 13.11 -15.76 6.84
CA MET A 139 13.04 -16.49 5.57
C MET A 139 14.35 -17.20 5.22
N ARG A 140 15.52 -16.54 5.45
CA ARG A 140 16.82 -17.20 5.30
C ARG A 140 16.96 -18.43 6.20
N LYS A 141 16.57 -18.32 7.47
CA LYS A 141 16.62 -19.43 8.43
C LYS A 141 15.68 -20.58 8.05
N ALA A 142 14.56 -20.27 7.40
CA ALA A 142 13.62 -21.25 6.86
C ALA A 142 14.04 -21.84 5.51
N GLY A 143 15.14 -21.37 4.89
CA GLY A 143 15.62 -21.87 3.60
C GLY A 143 15.00 -21.21 2.37
N HIS A 144 14.18 -20.17 2.55
CA HIS A 144 13.43 -19.49 1.47
C HIS A 144 14.16 -18.31 0.83
N GLN A 145 15.49 -18.22 0.94
CA GLN A 145 16.25 -17.10 0.37
C GLN A 145 16.22 -17.03 -1.17
N HIS A 146 15.81 -18.09 -1.86
CA HIS A 146 15.74 -18.14 -3.32
C HIS A 146 14.30 -18.10 -3.86
N ASP A 147 13.30 -18.31 -3.01
CA ASP A 147 11.91 -18.46 -3.43
C ASP A 147 11.04 -17.27 -3.00
N PHE A 148 11.52 -16.50 -2.03
CA PHE A 148 10.74 -15.39 -1.48
C PHE A 148 10.98 -14.12 -2.30
N TYR A 149 9.97 -13.71 -3.05
CA TYR A 149 10.02 -12.61 -4.02
C TYR A 149 10.58 -11.27 -3.49
N MET A 150 10.46 -11.01 -2.19
CA MET A 150 11.00 -9.78 -1.59
C MET A 150 12.53 -9.70 -1.68
N PHE A 151 13.25 -10.84 -1.78
CA PHE A 151 14.70 -10.80 -1.99
C PHE A 151 15.05 -10.28 -3.38
N GLU A 152 14.24 -10.60 -4.39
CA GLU A 152 14.39 -10.04 -5.74
C GLU A 152 14.10 -8.55 -5.75
N GLN A 153 13.03 -8.11 -5.08
CA GLN A 153 12.61 -6.71 -5.02
C GLN A 153 13.64 -5.80 -4.34
N VAL A 154 14.47 -6.31 -3.44
CA VAL A 154 15.53 -5.53 -2.78
C VAL A 154 16.92 -5.78 -3.37
N SER A 155 17.02 -6.57 -4.45
CA SER A 155 18.28 -6.84 -5.13
C SER A 155 18.74 -5.65 -5.97
N SER A 156 20.02 -5.59 -6.31
CA SER A 156 20.56 -4.62 -7.27
C SER A 156 20.05 -4.82 -8.70
N GLU A 157 19.42 -5.96 -8.97
CA GLU A 157 18.89 -6.35 -10.28
C GLU A 157 17.39 -6.10 -10.40
N ALA A 158 16.74 -5.63 -9.33
CA ALA A 158 15.30 -5.42 -9.26
C ALA A 158 14.76 -4.60 -10.45
N ASP A 159 15.41 -3.48 -10.77
CA ASP A 159 14.97 -2.61 -11.86
C ASP A 159 15.04 -3.30 -13.23
N GLN A 160 16.01 -4.20 -13.43
CA GLN A 160 16.12 -4.98 -14.68
C GLN A 160 15.06 -6.07 -14.75
N ILE A 161 14.80 -6.77 -13.63
CA ILE A 161 13.79 -7.83 -13.52
C ILE A 161 12.40 -7.25 -13.80
N TRP A 162 12.13 -6.06 -13.29
CA TRP A 162 10.80 -5.42 -13.39
C TRP A 162 10.66 -4.41 -14.55
N ALA A 163 11.69 -4.25 -15.40
CA ALA A 163 11.74 -3.23 -16.46
C ALA A 163 10.58 -3.32 -17.46
N ASP A 164 10.17 -4.53 -17.85
CA ASP A 164 9.04 -4.72 -18.76
C ASP A 164 7.72 -4.88 -17.97
N ALA A 165 7.16 -3.74 -17.56
CA ALA A 165 5.90 -3.72 -16.81
C ALA A 165 4.71 -4.33 -17.58
N ALA A 166 4.76 -4.37 -18.92
CA ALA A 166 3.69 -4.98 -19.72
C ALA A 166 3.68 -6.52 -19.58
N VAL A 167 4.80 -7.11 -19.22
CA VAL A 167 4.94 -8.56 -18.98
C VAL A 167 4.87 -8.86 -17.48
N THR A 168 5.62 -8.14 -16.66
CA THR A 168 5.80 -8.46 -15.24
C THR A 168 4.54 -8.21 -14.42
N ILE A 169 3.83 -7.09 -14.63
CA ILE A 169 2.64 -6.76 -13.85
C ILE A 169 1.48 -7.75 -14.13
N PRO A 170 1.08 -8.02 -15.39
CA PRO A 170 0.09 -9.06 -15.65
C PRO A 170 0.52 -10.44 -15.16
N GLY A 171 1.81 -10.77 -15.27
CA GLY A 171 2.37 -12.04 -14.83
C GLY A 171 2.19 -12.26 -13.33
N ILE A 172 2.60 -11.31 -12.49
CA ILE A 172 2.47 -11.43 -11.04
C ILE A 172 1.00 -11.42 -10.59
N LEU A 173 0.15 -10.58 -11.22
CA LEU A 173 -1.26 -10.56 -10.90
C LEU A 173 -1.97 -11.86 -11.27
N TYR A 174 -1.62 -12.47 -12.41
CA TYR A 174 -2.13 -13.79 -12.80
C TYR A 174 -1.68 -14.88 -11.82
N TRP A 175 -0.40 -14.93 -11.50
CA TRP A 175 0.20 -15.90 -10.60
C TRP A 175 -0.37 -15.82 -9.17
N ALA A 176 -0.60 -14.61 -8.65
CA ALA A 176 -1.23 -14.37 -7.36
C ALA A 176 -2.75 -14.55 -7.35
N SER A 177 -3.38 -14.76 -8.52
CA SER A 177 -4.83 -14.85 -8.65
C SER A 177 -5.34 -16.28 -8.47
N GLY A 178 -6.64 -16.40 -8.19
CA GLY A 178 -7.33 -17.70 -8.21
C GLY A 178 -7.41 -18.36 -9.58
N SER A 179 -7.04 -17.67 -10.68
CA SER A 179 -7.03 -18.18 -12.04
C SER A 179 -5.77 -18.98 -12.38
N ALA A 180 -4.69 -18.84 -11.61
CA ALA A 180 -3.47 -19.64 -11.81
C ALA A 180 -3.75 -21.11 -11.51
N PRO A 181 -3.14 -22.06 -12.27
CA PRO A 181 -3.30 -23.48 -12.02
C PRO A 181 -2.87 -23.86 -10.60
N GLN A 182 -3.55 -24.85 -10.03
CA GLN A 182 -3.16 -25.39 -8.74
C GLN A 182 -1.73 -25.96 -8.82
N GLY A 183 -0.88 -25.61 -7.86
CA GLY A 183 0.55 -26.00 -7.85
C GLY A 183 1.48 -24.99 -8.54
N THR A 184 0.94 -24.00 -9.26
CA THR A 184 1.71 -22.86 -9.78
C THR A 184 1.34 -21.55 -9.10
N ARG A 185 0.35 -21.57 -8.21
CA ARG A 185 -0.04 -20.42 -7.40
C ARG A 185 1.04 -20.19 -6.35
N TRP A 186 1.36 -18.93 -6.15
CA TRP A 186 2.17 -18.57 -5.01
C TRP A 186 1.35 -18.78 -3.72
N SER A 187 1.88 -19.57 -2.83
CA SER A 187 1.37 -19.68 -1.47
C SER A 187 2.55 -19.49 -0.51
N PRO A 188 2.58 -18.36 0.20
CA PRO A 188 3.61 -18.15 1.23
C PRO A 188 3.41 -19.05 2.45
N MET A 189 2.35 -19.87 2.45
CA MET A 189 1.90 -20.71 3.55
C MET A 189 1.94 -22.20 3.20
N ASP A 190 2.35 -22.58 1.99
CA ASP A 190 2.58 -23.97 1.62
C ASP A 190 3.97 -24.38 2.10
N GLU A 191 3.96 -24.64 3.40
CA GLU A 191 4.53 -25.73 4.18
C GLU A 191 4.28 -25.52 5.65
#